data_435066100ef569b0ad1396c603770c04
#
_entry.id   435066100ef569b0ad1396c603770c04
#
_cell.length_a   1.000
_cell.length_b   1.000
_cell.length_c   1.000
_cell.angle_alpha   90.00
_cell.angle_beta   90.00
_cell.angle_gamma   90.00
#
_symmetry.space_group_name_H-M   'P 1'
#
loop_
_entity.id
_entity.type
_entity.pdbx_description
1 polymer ?
#
loop_
_entity_poly.entity_id
_entity_poly.type
_entity_poly.pdbx_seq_one_letter_code
_entity_poly.pdbx_strand_id
1 'polypeptide(L)'
;MEYLKLYTLANNQAVIATNNERRFYSYDTCVCVYDYDKQEFTLSENESHFSRTTVKWLNKFLAGYDTTYQSIKKIARRENLN
;
A
#
# COMPACT_ATOMS: atom_id res chain seq x y z
N MET A 1 17.91 -14.21 -8.52
CA MET A 1 17.89 -12.74 -8.67
C MET A 1 16.56 -12.22 -8.18
N GLU A 2 16.60 -11.23 -7.34
CA GLU A 2 15.36 -10.64 -6.82
C GLU A 2 14.75 -9.70 -7.86
N TYR A 3 13.43 -9.76 -7.97
CA TYR A 3 12.68 -8.83 -8.78
C TYR A 3 12.43 -7.55 -7.99
N LEU A 4 12.72 -6.42 -8.61
CA LEU A 4 12.44 -5.12 -8.00
C LEU A 4 11.95 -4.17 -9.08
N LYS A 5 10.78 -3.58 -8.87
CA LYS A 5 10.24 -2.59 -9.78
C LYS A 5 9.68 -1.43 -9.00
N LEU A 6 10.04 -0.22 -9.42
CA LEU A 6 9.50 1.02 -8.88
C LEU A 6 8.71 1.72 -9.98
N TYR A 7 7.47 2.10 -9.67
CA TYR A 7 6.70 2.92 -10.60
C TYR A 7 5.82 3.91 -9.83
N THR A 8 5.45 5.00 -10.50
CA THR A 8 4.66 6.05 -9.88
C THR A 8 3.21 5.98 -10.38
N LEU A 9 2.28 6.26 -9.47
CA LEU A 9 0.87 6.43 -9.82
C LEU A 9 0.57 7.89 -10.12
N ALA A 10 1.29 8.79 -9.46
CA ALA A 10 1.16 10.23 -9.60
C ALA A 10 2.36 10.87 -8.91
N ASN A 11 2.43 12.20 -8.91
CA ASN A 11 3.45 12.91 -8.13
C ASN A 11 3.37 12.46 -6.66
N ASN A 12 4.50 12.04 -6.11
CA ASN A 12 4.63 11.63 -4.72
C ASN A 12 3.81 10.39 -4.35
N GLN A 13 3.33 9.64 -5.34
CA GLN A 13 2.57 8.39 -5.12
C GLN A 13 3.26 7.29 -5.90
N ALA A 14 3.86 6.35 -5.21
CA ALA A 14 4.71 5.35 -5.84
C ALA A 14 4.45 3.95 -5.30
N VAL A 15 4.81 2.95 -6.09
CA VAL A 15 4.73 1.55 -5.70
C VAL A 15 6.10 0.91 -5.90
N ILE A 16 6.55 0.17 -4.91
CA ILE A 16 7.74 -0.67 -5.02
C ILE A 16 7.29 -2.12 -5.00
N ALA A 17 7.58 -2.84 -6.09
CA ALA A 17 7.20 -4.24 -6.24
C ALA A 17 8.45 -5.13 -6.16
N THR A 18 8.35 -6.19 -5.37
CA THR A 18 9.39 -7.22 -5.28
C THR A 18 8.76 -8.57 -5.63
N ASN A 19 9.51 -9.67 -5.50
CA ASN A 19 8.98 -11.01 -5.73
C ASN A 19 7.88 -11.37 -4.72
N ASN A 20 7.93 -10.80 -3.52
CA ASN A 20 7.09 -11.23 -2.41
C ASN A 20 6.00 -10.23 -2.06
N GLU A 21 6.16 -8.95 -2.41
CA GLU A 21 5.23 -7.94 -1.93
C GLU A 21 5.17 -6.73 -2.85
N ARG A 22 4.12 -5.92 -2.67
CA ARG A 22 4.03 -4.59 -3.23
C ARG A 22 3.77 -3.61 -2.12
N ARG A 23 4.55 -2.51 -2.12
CA ARG A 23 4.45 -1.44 -1.13
C ARG A 23 3.99 -0.17 -1.80
N PHE A 24 2.94 0.42 -1.27
CA PHE A 24 2.46 1.71 -1.74
C PHE A 24 3.00 2.81 -0.83
N TYR A 25 3.62 3.82 -1.46
CA TYR A 25 4.15 4.99 -0.76
C TYR A 25 3.38 6.22 -1.17
N SER A 26 2.98 7.03 -0.18
CA SER A 26 2.43 8.36 -0.40
C SER A 26 3.42 9.35 0.20
N TYR A 27 3.95 10.20 -0.65
CA TYR A 27 5.12 11.01 -0.32
C TYR A 27 6.25 10.06 0.07
N ASP A 28 6.92 10.21 1.17
CA ASP A 28 8.01 9.31 1.54
C ASP A 28 7.59 8.26 2.57
N THR A 29 6.30 8.09 2.76
CA THR A 29 5.77 7.21 3.81
C THR A 29 5.14 5.97 3.20
N CYS A 30 5.56 4.80 3.66
CA CYS A 30 4.91 3.56 3.26
C CYS A 30 3.54 3.47 3.94
N VAL A 31 2.51 3.35 3.11
CA VAL A 31 1.11 3.40 3.55
C VAL A 31 0.52 2.00 3.68
N CYS A 32 0.85 1.12 2.75
CA CYS A 32 0.22 -0.19 2.65
C CYS A 32 1.17 -1.18 1.99
N VAL A 33 1.15 -2.41 2.45
CA VAL A 33 1.91 -3.51 1.86
C VAL A 33 0.96 -4.66 1.55
N TYR A 34 1.08 -5.21 0.35
CA TYR A 34 0.41 -6.45 0.01
C TYR A 34 1.45 -7.57 -0.07
N ASP A 35 1.26 -8.62 0.73
CA ASP A 35 2.13 -9.79 0.77
C ASP A 35 1.53 -10.88 -0.13
N TYR A 36 2.23 -11.23 -1.21
CA TYR A 36 1.75 -12.23 -2.17
C TYR A 36 1.66 -13.63 -1.59
N ASP A 37 2.61 -13.98 -0.73
CA ASP A 37 2.66 -15.33 -0.17
C ASP A 37 1.49 -15.59 0.77
N LYS A 38 1.16 -14.60 1.60
CA LYS A 38 0.08 -14.71 2.58
C LYS A 38 -1.24 -14.19 2.04
N GLN A 39 -1.21 -13.45 0.92
CA GLN A 39 -2.37 -12.78 0.37
C GLN A 39 -3.02 -11.86 1.41
N GLU A 40 -2.18 -11.11 2.11
CA GLU A 40 -2.64 -10.22 3.18
C GLU A 40 -2.18 -8.79 2.93
N PHE A 41 -3.02 -7.86 3.38
CA PHE A 41 -2.68 -6.44 3.40
C PHE A 41 -2.24 -6.04 4.80
N THR A 42 -1.23 -5.15 4.86
CA THR A 42 -0.80 -4.50 6.09
C THR A 42 -0.89 -2.99 5.87
N LEU A 43 -1.55 -2.29 6.78
CA LEU A 43 -1.63 -0.84 6.75
C LEU A 43 -0.64 -0.25 7.73
N SER A 44 -0.16 0.97 7.43
CA SER A 44 0.65 1.72 8.39
C SER A 44 -0.10 1.88 9.70
N GLU A 45 0.60 1.81 10.81
CA GLU A 45 0.01 2.06 12.13
C GLU A 45 -0.58 3.46 12.26
N ASN A 46 -0.17 4.38 11.37
CA ASN A 46 -0.67 5.75 11.33
C ASN A 46 -1.86 5.93 10.39
N GLU A 47 -2.56 4.85 10.01
CA GLU A 47 -3.61 4.90 8.99
C GLU A 47 -4.75 5.86 9.34
N SER A 48 -5.00 6.09 10.62
CA SER A 48 -6.03 7.04 11.04
C SER A 48 -5.69 8.50 10.70
N HIS A 49 -4.43 8.77 10.36
CA HIS A 49 -3.95 10.10 9.99
C HIS A 49 -3.78 10.29 8.49
N PHE A 50 -4.19 9.33 7.68
CA PHE A 50 -4.08 9.46 6.23
C PHE A 50 -4.92 10.62 5.72
N SER A 51 -4.33 11.44 4.85
CA SER A 51 -5.05 12.51 4.18
C SER A 51 -6.01 11.95 3.14
N ARG A 52 -6.94 12.78 2.67
CA ARG A 52 -7.84 12.40 1.58
C ARG A 52 -7.07 12.04 0.32
N THR A 53 -6.00 12.76 0.02
CA THR A 53 -5.15 12.47 -1.13
C THR A 53 -4.51 11.09 -0.99
N THR A 54 -3.98 10.77 0.18
CA THR A 54 -3.39 9.47 0.44
C THR A 54 -4.43 8.36 0.26
N VAL A 55 -5.63 8.53 0.81
CA VAL A 55 -6.69 7.52 0.68
C VAL A 55 -7.13 7.36 -0.78
N LYS A 56 -7.23 8.46 -1.52
CA LYS A 56 -7.59 8.41 -2.94
C LYS A 56 -6.60 7.51 -3.71
N TRP A 57 -5.31 7.74 -3.53
CA TRP A 57 -4.30 6.98 -4.27
C TRP A 57 -4.13 5.56 -3.71
N LEU A 58 -4.35 5.37 -2.42
CA LEU A 58 -4.41 4.04 -1.83
C LEU A 58 -5.52 3.22 -2.50
N ASN A 59 -6.69 3.81 -2.70
CA ASN A 59 -7.78 3.12 -3.40
C ASN A 59 -7.42 2.79 -4.86
N LYS A 60 -6.64 3.64 -5.53
CA LYS A 60 -6.13 3.34 -6.87
C LYS A 60 -5.20 2.13 -6.85
N PHE A 61 -4.31 2.08 -5.87
CA PHE A 61 -3.42 0.94 -5.67
C PHE A 61 -4.24 -0.34 -5.41
N LEU A 62 -5.24 -0.26 -4.54
CA LEU A 62 -6.06 -1.39 -4.14
C LEU A 62 -7.01 -1.87 -5.24
N ALA A 63 -7.35 -1.01 -6.19
CA ALA A 63 -8.22 -1.39 -7.30
C ALA A 63 -7.64 -2.56 -8.10
N GLY A 64 -6.32 -2.68 -8.15
CA GLY A 64 -5.66 -3.81 -8.80
C GLY A 64 -5.91 -5.15 -8.10
N TYR A 65 -6.45 -5.12 -6.89
CA TYR A 65 -6.77 -6.30 -6.07
C TYR A 65 -8.27 -6.42 -5.81
N ASP A 66 -9.08 -5.67 -6.55
CA ASP A 66 -10.54 -5.66 -6.42
C ASP A 66 -11.02 -5.34 -5.01
N THR A 67 -10.35 -4.41 -4.33
CA THR A 67 -10.72 -4.03 -2.98
C THR A 67 -10.53 -2.52 -2.78
N THR A 68 -10.88 -2.05 -1.58
CA THR A 68 -10.79 -0.64 -1.21
C THR A 68 -10.22 -0.50 0.18
N TYR A 69 -9.79 0.70 0.52
CA TYR A 69 -9.31 1.00 1.87
C TYR A 69 -10.40 0.70 2.92
N GLN A 70 -11.66 1.06 2.64
CA GLN A 70 -12.75 0.81 3.59
C GLN A 70 -12.94 -0.67 3.88
N SER A 71 -12.69 -1.51 2.88
CA SER A 71 -12.80 -2.96 3.07
C SER A 71 -11.61 -3.53 3.83
N ILE A 72 -10.38 -3.17 3.44
CA ILE A 72 -9.20 -3.78 4.05
C ILE A 72 -8.94 -3.27 5.47
N LYS A 73 -9.36 -2.06 5.82
CA LYS A 73 -9.06 -1.52 7.14
C LYS A 73 -9.70 -2.35 8.27
N LYS A 74 -10.69 -3.17 7.93
CA LYS A 74 -11.35 -4.04 8.91
C LYS A 74 -10.58 -5.31 9.19
N ILE A 75 -9.71 -5.72 8.26
CA ILE A 75 -9.03 -7.00 8.32
C ILE A 75 -7.51 -6.88 8.27
N ALA A 76 -6.99 -5.77 7.78
CA ALA A 76 -5.55 -5.59 7.62
C ALA A 76 -4.85 -5.44 8.96
N ARG A 77 -3.61 -5.91 9.01
CA ARG A 77 -2.75 -5.70 10.18
C ARG A 77 -2.29 -4.25 10.18
N ARG A 78 -1.92 -3.77 11.38
CA ARG A 78 -1.32 -2.43 11.54
C ARG A 78 0.11 -2.62 12.00
N GLU A 79 1.06 -2.05 11.25
CA GLU A 79 2.47 -2.16 11.60
C GLU A 79 3.19 -0.87 11.27
N ASN A 80 4.34 -0.68 11.89
CA ASN A 80 5.23 0.40 11.52
C ASN A 80 5.95 -0.02 10.25
N LEU A 81 5.58 0.58 9.12
CA LEU A 81 6.10 0.24 7.80
C LEU A 81 7.30 1.11 7.39
N ASN A 82 7.72 2.02 8.24
CA ASN A 82 8.82 2.95 7.93
C ASN A 82 10.06 2.71 8.77
#